data_425ad3c0309e82da10275cc99d9ca715
#
_entry.id   425ad3c0309e82da10275cc99d9ca715
#
_cell.length_a   1.000
_cell.length_b   1.000
_cell.length_c   1.000
_cell.angle_alpha   90.00
_cell.angle_beta   90.00
_cell.angle_gamma   90.00
#
_symmetry.space_group_name_H-M   'P 1'
#
loop_
_entity.id
_entity.type
_entity.pdbx_description
1 polymer ?
#
loop_
_entity_poly.entity_id
_entity_poly.type
_entity_poly.pdbx_seq_one_letter_code
_entity_poly.pdbx_strand_id
1 'polypeptide(L)'
;MANGMPSMNSAGMGELFARLRFVLIALLIYRIGTHIPVPGIDPEQLASLFDQNQGTILGLANVFSGGALERMSILALGILPYISASIIMQLMTAVTPQLEQLKKEGEAGRRKISQWTRYLTVVLALVQGTGMTVGLANQGLTYASGLSFYVTAVASLVTGAVFMMWLGEQITERGVGNGISLLIFAGIVAGLPAAIGQSLEQARQGEISILILLGILVLAAVVIYLVVFIERGQRRITVNYAKRQQGRRMMQAQASHLPLKVNMAGVIPAIFASSILLFPASVAQWFGSGDSADWLQDLAVAIGPGQPLNILLFTGFIVFFCFFYTALMFNPQEVADNLKRSGAFVPGIRPGQQTANYIDGVLTRLTVFGSAYIALVCLLPQFLVVMFNVPFYLGGTSMLIVVVVVMDFMAQVQCHLMSHQYEGVMKKANLGSLSPAGRVR
;
A
#
# COMPACT_ATOMS: atom_id res chain seq x y z
N MET A 1 -35.48 -35.08 -4.95
CA MET A 1 -35.15 -34.14 -6.03
C MET A 1 -33.78 -33.56 -5.71
N ALA A 2 -32.74 -34.11 -6.30
CA ALA A 2 -31.36 -33.63 -6.12
C ALA A 2 -31.13 -32.45 -7.08
N ASN A 3 -31.09 -31.22 -6.54
CA ASN A 3 -30.71 -30.04 -7.30
C ASN A 3 -29.22 -30.13 -7.62
N GLY A 4 -28.93 -30.46 -8.88
CA GLY A 4 -27.58 -30.38 -9.42
C GLY A 4 -27.04 -28.95 -9.30
N MET A 5 -25.96 -28.79 -8.55
CA MET A 5 -25.17 -27.58 -8.59
C MET A 5 -24.73 -27.31 -10.05
N PRO A 6 -24.89 -26.08 -10.57
CA PRO A 6 -24.47 -25.80 -11.93
C PRO A 6 -22.95 -26.03 -12.03
N SER A 7 -22.53 -26.88 -12.96
CA SER A 7 -21.14 -27.14 -13.27
C SER A 7 -20.47 -25.81 -13.59
N MET A 8 -19.61 -25.33 -12.68
CA MET A 8 -18.80 -24.14 -12.86
C MET A 8 -17.90 -24.37 -14.09
N ASN A 9 -17.98 -23.46 -15.07
CA ASN A 9 -17.20 -23.54 -16.30
C ASN A 9 -15.70 -23.58 -15.94
N SER A 10 -15.07 -24.72 -16.18
CA SER A 10 -13.68 -25.02 -15.80
C SER A 10 -12.64 -24.06 -16.43
N ALA A 11 -12.95 -23.42 -17.55
CA ALA A 11 -12.03 -22.51 -18.24
C ALA A 11 -11.77 -21.19 -17.50
N GLY A 12 -12.80 -20.53 -16.96
CA GLY A 12 -12.63 -19.26 -16.24
C GLY A 12 -12.00 -19.42 -14.84
N MET A 13 -12.29 -20.55 -14.18
CA MET A 13 -11.61 -20.91 -12.94
C MET A 13 -10.12 -21.20 -13.17
N GLY A 14 -9.78 -21.82 -14.30
CA GLY A 14 -8.38 -22.10 -14.66
C GLY A 14 -7.54 -20.82 -14.76
N GLU A 15 -8.08 -19.75 -15.34
CA GLU A 15 -7.37 -18.47 -15.44
C GLU A 15 -7.15 -17.82 -14.06
N LEU A 16 -8.18 -17.78 -13.21
CA LEU A 16 -8.05 -17.25 -11.85
C LEU A 16 -7.01 -18.05 -11.04
N PHE A 17 -7.05 -19.39 -11.12
CA PHE A 17 -6.05 -20.23 -10.45
C PHE A 17 -4.64 -20.01 -11.01
N ALA A 18 -4.48 -19.77 -12.31
CA ALA A 18 -3.19 -19.44 -12.90
C ALA A 18 -2.64 -18.11 -12.36
N ARG A 19 -3.49 -17.07 -12.24
CA ARG A 19 -3.13 -15.78 -11.66
C ARG A 19 -2.78 -15.88 -10.17
N LEU A 20 -3.57 -16.62 -9.38
CA LEU A 20 -3.30 -16.87 -7.97
C LEU A 20 -1.99 -17.64 -7.77
N ARG A 21 -1.76 -18.69 -8.57
CA ARG A 21 -0.51 -19.45 -8.54
C ARG A 21 0.69 -18.56 -8.87
N PHE A 22 0.56 -17.66 -9.86
CA PHE A 22 1.60 -16.69 -10.17
C PHE A 22 1.94 -15.79 -8.98
N VAL A 23 0.92 -15.25 -8.28
CA VAL A 23 1.11 -14.45 -7.06
C VAL A 23 1.85 -15.25 -5.99
N LEU A 24 1.42 -16.48 -5.73
CA LEU A 24 2.07 -17.35 -4.73
C LEU A 24 3.54 -17.62 -5.07
N ILE A 25 3.84 -17.94 -6.33
CA ILE A 25 5.23 -18.16 -6.79
C ILE A 25 6.06 -16.88 -6.62
N ALA A 26 5.52 -15.73 -7.00
CA ALA A 26 6.20 -14.44 -6.85
C ALA A 26 6.51 -14.11 -5.38
N LEU A 27 5.57 -14.35 -4.47
CA LEU A 27 5.77 -14.17 -3.02
C LEU A 27 6.80 -15.16 -2.46
N LEU A 28 6.85 -16.38 -2.98
CA LEU A 28 7.86 -17.37 -2.60
C LEU A 28 9.26 -16.93 -3.07
N ILE A 29 9.38 -16.45 -4.31
CA ILE A 29 10.64 -15.89 -4.84
C ILE A 29 11.10 -14.69 -3.98
N TYR A 30 10.17 -13.79 -3.63
CA TYR A 30 10.45 -12.70 -2.71
C TYR A 30 11.02 -13.23 -1.38
N ARG A 31 10.37 -14.22 -0.78
CA ARG A 31 10.81 -14.78 0.50
C ARG A 31 12.19 -15.44 0.43
N ILE A 32 12.49 -16.15 -0.64
CA ILE A 32 13.84 -16.71 -0.86
C ILE A 32 14.86 -15.57 -0.97
N GLY A 33 14.55 -14.52 -1.72
CA GLY A 33 15.43 -13.37 -1.90
C GLY A 33 15.77 -12.64 -0.59
N THR A 34 14.87 -12.61 0.39
CA THR A 34 15.12 -12.01 1.71
C THR A 34 16.12 -12.79 2.56
N HIS A 35 16.54 -14.00 2.15
CA HIS A 35 17.51 -14.85 2.85
C HIS A 35 18.88 -14.89 2.17
N ILE A 36 19.05 -14.25 1.02
CA ILE A 36 20.33 -14.20 0.29
C ILE A 36 21.15 -13.02 0.83
N PRO A 37 22.20 -13.23 1.62
CA PRO A 37 22.96 -12.12 2.22
C PRO A 37 23.82 -11.42 1.18
N VAL A 38 24.06 -10.10 1.39
CA VAL A 38 25.05 -9.34 0.63
C VAL A 38 26.46 -9.79 1.06
N PRO A 39 27.36 -10.08 0.12
CA PRO A 39 28.71 -10.54 0.46
C PRO A 39 29.51 -9.46 1.18
N GLY A 40 30.29 -9.85 2.19
CA GLY A 40 31.24 -9.00 2.91
C GLY A 40 30.70 -8.32 4.17
N ILE A 41 29.49 -8.63 4.61
CA ILE A 41 28.88 -8.13 5.86
C ILE A 41 28.81 -9.25 6.89
N ASP A 42 29.03 -8.90 8.17
CA ASP A 42 28.92 -9.81 9.29
C ASP A 42 27.47 -9.96 9.77
N PRO A 43 26.80 -11.11 9.55
CA PRO A 43 25.42 -11.29 9.91
C PRO A 43 25.18 -11.38 11.43
N GLU A 44 26.17 -11.86 12.21
CA GLU A 44 26.00 -12.02 13.66
C GLU A 44 26.06 -10.70 14.40
N GLN A 45 27.02 -9.84 14.04
CA GLN A 45 27.13 -8.51 14.61
C GLN A 45 25.94 -7.64 14.21
N LEU A 46 25.48 -7.76 12.98
CA LEU A 46 24.32 -7.04 12.49
C LEU A 46 23.03 -7.43 13.23
N ALA A 47 22.79 -8.74 13.43
CA ALA A 47 21.64 -9.23 14.17
C ALA A 47 21.63 -8.69 15.61
N SER A 48 22.79 -8.68 16.30
CA SER A 48 22.91 -8.12 17.64
C SER A 48 22.59 -6.63 17.72
N LEU A 49 22.94 -5.87 16.69
CA LEU A 49 22.63 -4.45 16.56
C LEU A 49 21.12 -4.22 16.37
N PHE A 50 20.46 -5.04 15.58
CA PHE A 50 19.01 -4.95 15.38
C PHE A 50 18.24 -5.34 16.65
N ASP A 51 18.72 -6.35 17.39
CA ASP A 51 18.11 -6.74 18.68
C ASP A 51 18.17 -5.61 19.72
N GLN A 52 19.27 -4.86 19.77
CA GLN A 52 19.40 -3.70 20.65
C GLN A 52 18.53 -2.48 20.20
N ASN A 53 18.26 -2.37 18.91
CA ASN A 53 17.55 -1.23 18.30
C ASN A 53 16.13 -1.57 17.83
N GLN A 54 15.48 -2.60 18.36
CA GLN A 54 14.18 -3.07 17.91
C GLN A 54 13.07 -2.01 17.98
N GLY A 55 13.10 -1.11 18.96
CA GLY A 55 12.14 -0.01 19.13
C GLY A 55 12.43 1.23 18.29
N THR A 56 13.45 1.22 17.43
CA THR A 56 13.86 2.37 16.64
C THR A 56 13.28 2.36 15.23
N ILE A 57 13.61 3.39 14.45
CA ILE A 57 13.24 3.54 13.04
C ILE A 57 13.77 2.36 12.19
N LEU A 58 14.95 1.80 12.54
CA LEU A 58 15.49 0.61 11.89
C LEU A 58 14.58 -0.62 12.05
N GLY A 59 14.02 -0.82 13.24
CA GLY A 59 13.07 -1.89 13.48
C GLY A 59 11.82 -1.76 12.59
N LEU A 60 11.28 -0.54 12.44
CA LEU A 60 10.17 -0.29 11.53
C LEU A 60 10.54 -0.57 10.06
N ALA A 61 11.71 -0.12 9.60
CA ALA A 61 12.20 -0.40 8.25
C ALA A 61 12.37 -1.92 8.02
N ASN A 62 12.84 -2.66 9.04
CA ASN A 62 12.99 -4.10 8.99
C ASN A 62 11.65 -4.83 8.83
N VAL A 63 10.60 -4.37 9.51
CA VAL A 63 9.24 -4.91 9.34
C VAL A 63 8.73 -4.73 7.90
N PHE A 64 8.93 -3.56 7.29
CA PHE A 64 8.56 -3.32 5.89
C PHE A 64 9.37 -4.14 4.88
N SER A 65 10.63 -4.45 5.20
CA SER A 65 11.48 -5.30 4.37
C SER A 65 11.29 -6.81 4.61
N GLY A 66 10.47 -7.19 5.59
CA GLY A 66 10.20 -8.59 5.93
C GLY A 66 11.40 -9.32 6.57
N GLY A 67 12.20 -8.61 7.37
CA GLY A 67 13.43 -9.14 8.01
C GLY A 67 14.64 -9.18 7.07
N ALA A 68 14.53 -8.58 5.87
CA ALA A 68 15.62 -8.53 4.91
C ALA A 68 16.74 -7.58 5.34
N LEU A 69 16.41 -6.54 6.09
CA LEU A 69 17.36 -5.55 6.59
C LEU A 69 18.23 -6.12 7.71
N GLU A 70 17.65 -6.83 8.65
CA GLU A 70 18.35 -7.51 9.77
C GLU A 70 19.39 -8.53 9.28
N ARG A 71 19.07 -9.22 8.19
CA ARG A 71 19.97 -10.20 7.56
C ARG A 71 20.88 -9.60 6.50
N MET A 72 20.74 -8.30 6.24
CA MET A 72 21.40 -7.59 5.15
C MET A 72 21.34 -8.37 3.84
N SER A 73 20.13 -8.75 3.46
CA SER A 73 19.93 -9.48 2.20
C SER A 73 20.04 -8.55 1.00
N ILE A 74 20.16 -9.12 -0.19
CA ILE A 74 20.11 -8.38 -1.46
C ILE A 74 18.85 -7.51 -1.55
N LEU A 75 17.75 -7.95 -0.91
CA LEU A 75 16.47 -7.23 -0.85
C LEU A 75 16.35 -6.29 0.37
N ALA A 76 17.44 -5.95 1.06
CA ALA A 76 17.40 -5.14 2.29
C ALA A 76 16.78 -3.75 2.10
N LEU A 77 16.98 -3.08 0.97
CA LEU A 77 16.30 -1.83 0.63
C LEU A 77 14.79 -2.03 0.38
N GLY A 78 14.36 -3.26 0.12
CA GLY A 78 12.96 -3.60 -0.14
C GLY A 78 12.37 -2.77 -1.28
N ILE A 79 11.11 -2.36 -1.09
CA ILE A 79 10.35 -1.57 -2.07
C ILE A 79 10.36 -0.06 -1.74
N LEU A 80 11.03 0.35 -0.64
CA LEU A 80 11.06 1.75 -0.17
C LEU A 80 11.53 2.75 -1.23
N PRO A 81 12.63 2.50 -2.00
CA PRO A 81 13.07 3.43 -3.05
C PRO A 81 12.00 3.68 -4.11
N TYR A 82 11.25 2.63 -4.46
CA TYR A 82 10.16 2.74 -5.44
C TYR A 82 8.96 3.52 -4.88
N ILE A 83 8.58 3.29 -3.61
CA ILE A 83 7.50 4.04 -2.97
C ILE A 83 7.87 5.54 -2.95
N SER A 84 9.08 5.87 -2.51
CA SER A 84 9.55 7.27 -2.48
C SER A 84 9.55 7.90 -3.88
N ALA A 85 10.05 7.18 -4.89
CA ALA A 85 10.01 7.64 -6.29
C ALA A 85 8.58 7.87 -6.79
N SER A 86 7.66 6.95 -6.46
CA SER A 86 6.25 7.06 -6.83
C SER A 86 5.58 8.27 -6.18
N ILE A 87 5.86 8.54 -4.90
CA ILE A 87 5.36 9.72 -4.20
C ILE A 87 5.84 11.00 -4.88
N ILE A 88 7.15 11.09 -5.12
CA ILE A 88 7.77 12.27 -5.76
C ILE A 88 7.14 12.49 -7.14
N MET A 89 7.00 11.45 -7.95
CA MET A 89 6.39 11.57 -9.28
C MET A 89 4.90 11.95 -9.22
N GLN A 90 4.14 11.45 -8.25
CA GLN A 90 2.74 11.84 -8.07
C GLN A 90 2.60 13.31 -7.64
N LEU A 91 3.46 13.78 -6.73
CA LEU A 91 3.51 15.19 -6.35
C LEU A 91 3.92 16.07 -7.54
N MET A 92 4.93 15.66 -8.30
CA MET A 92 5.39 16.36 -9.49
C MET A 92 4.29 16.45 -10.57
N THR A 93 3.49 15.39 -10.76
CA THR A 93 2.38 15.41 -11.71
C THR A 93 1.24 16.37 -11.29
N ALA A 94 1.11 16.67 -10.00
CA ALA A 94 0.14 17.63 -9.49
C ALA A 94 0.63 19.09 -9.61
N VAL A 95 1.96 19.31 -9.52
CA VAL A 95 2.55 20.66 -9.49
C VAL A 95 2.98 21.11 -10.89
N THR A 96 3.43 20.19 -11.75
CA THR A 96 4.02 20.52 -13.05
C THR A 96 2.99 20.40 -14.17
N PRO A 97 2.61 21.51 -14.87
CA PRO A 97 1.59 21.48 -15.92
C PRO A 97 1.90 20.53 -17.08
N GLN A 98 3.18 20.36 -17.41
CA GLN A 98 3.62 19.44 -18.48
C GLN A 98 3.31 17.96 -18.12
N LEU A 99 3.52 17.56 -16.86
CA LEU A 99 3.24 16.22 -16.39
C LEU A 99 1.73 15.97 -16.23
N GLU A 100 0.98 17.01 -15.85
CA GLU A 100 -0.49 16.96 -15.83
C GLU A 100 -1.07 16.74 -17.23
N GLN A 101 -0.54 17.43 -18.25
CA GLN A 101 -0.95 17.22 -19.65
C GLN A 101 -0.61 15.81 -20.09
N LEU A 102 0.58 15.31 -19.76
CA LEU A 102 0.99 13.94 -20.07
C LEU A 102 0.04 12.90 -19.42
N LYS A 103 -0.41 13.15 -18.19
CA LYS A 103 -1.41 12.30 -17.53
C LYS A 103 -2.75 12.29 -18.27
N LYS A 104 -3.14 13.41 -18.89
CA LYS A 104 -4.36 13.54 -19.69
C LYS A 104 -4.28 12.88 -21.06
N GLU A 105 -3.09 12.58 -21.58
CA GLU A 105 -2.87 11.82 -22.84
C GLU A 105 -3.29 10.33 -22.73
N GLY A 106 -3.73 9.87 -21.57
CA GLY A 106 -4.23 8.52 -21.36
C GLY A 106 -3.11 7.49 -21.13
N GLU A 107 -3.21 6.31 -21.76
CA GLU A 107 -2.27 5.21 -21.50
C GLU A 107 -0.82 5.52 -21.93
N ALA A 108 -0.62 6.23 -23.03
CA ALA A 108 0.71 6.58 -23.50
C ALA A 108 1.45 7.49 -22.50
N GLY A 109 0.76 8.48 -21.95
CA GLY A 109 1.30 9.36 -20.94
C GLY A 109 1.59 8.65 -19.61
N ARG A 110 0.69 7.76 -19.17
CA ARG A 110 0.90 6.94 -17.98
C ARG A 110 2.14 6.06 -18.08
N ARG A 111 2.39 5.46 -19.25
CA ARG A 111 3.61 4.65 -19.50
C ARG A 111 4.88 5.48 -19.36
N LYS A 112 4.91 6.72 -19.88
CA LYS A 112 6.06 7.63 -19.72
C LYS A 112 6.29 8.01 -18.25
N ILE A 113 5.23 8.34 -17.52
CA ILE A 113 5.32 8.65 -16.09
C ILE A 113 5.88 7.43 -15.33
N SER A 114 5.40 6.21 -15.62
CA SER A 114 5.92 4.98 -15.02
C SER A 114 7.40 4.76 -15.34
N GLN A 115 7.87 5.03 -16.57
CA GLN A 115 9.28 4.96 -16.91
C GLN A 115 10.12 5.94 -16.09
N TRP A 116 9.68 7.17 -15.91
CA TRP A 116 10.39 8.17 -15.11
C TRP A 116 10.43 7.76 -13.62
N THR A 117 9.34 7.17 -13.12
CA THR A 117 9.32 6.59 -11.77
C THR A 117 10.39 5.50 -11.62
N ARG A 118 10.56 4.62 -12.61
CA ARG A 118 11.58 3.56 -12.59
C ARG A 118 12.99 4.15 -12.57
N TYR A 119 13.29 5.16 -13.41
CA TYR A 119 14.60 5.83 -13.39
C TYR A 119 14.88 6.51 -12.04
N LEU A 120 13.90 7.22 -11.50
CA LEU A 120 14.02 7.85 -10.19
C LEU A 120 14.23 6.80 -9.08
N THR A 121 13.58 5.65 -9.17
CA THR A 121 13.78 4.53 -8.24
C THR A 121 15.23 4.05 -8.24
N VAL A 122 15.84 3.91 -9.43
CA VAL A 122 17.25 3.50 -9.53
C VAL A 122 18.17 4.53 -8.89
N VAL A 123 17.94 5.82 -9.13
CA VAL A 123 18.73 6.91 -8.52
C VAL A 123 18.59 6.89 -7.00
N LEU A 124 17.36 6.78 -6.48
CA LEU A 124 17.13 6.73 -5.03
C LEU A 124 17.72 5.46 -4.41
N ALA A 125 17.58 4.31 -5.06
CA ALA A 125 18.19 3.07 -4.59
C ALA A 125 19.72 3.16 -4.54
N LEU A 126 20.34 3.86 -5.48
CA LEU A 126 21.78 4.08 -5.53
C LEU A 126 22.22 4.98 -4.35
N VAL A 127 21.51 6.07 -4.10
CA VAL A 127 21.79 6.97 -2.96
C VAL A 127 21.59 6.25 -1.63
N GLN A 128 20.48 5.53 -1.46
CA GLN A 128 20.19 4.79 -0.22
C GLN A 128 21.15 3.61 -0.03
N GLY A 129 21.47 2.88 -1.08
CA GLY A 129 22.41 1.75 -1.04
C GLY A 129 23.84 2.19 -0.68
N THR A 130 24.30 3.30 -1.26
CA THR A 130 25.61 3.88 -0.88
C THR A 130 25.61 4.36 0.56
N GLY A 131 24.60 5.11 0.99
CA GLY A 131 24.49 5.58 2.36
C GLY A 131 24.51 4.43 3.36
N MET A 132 23.72 3.40 3.11
CA MET A 132 23.65 2.20 3.95
C MET A 132 24.97 1.44 4.03
N THR A 133 25.63 1.24 2.88
CA THR A 133 26.93 0.53 2.83
C THR A 133 28.02 1.31 3.57
N VAL A 134 28.07 2.64 3.42
CA VAL A 134 29.01 3.51 4.13
C VAL A 134 28.71 3.50 5.63
N GLY A 135 27.43 3.58 6.04
CA GLY A 135 27.02 3.55 7.44
C GLY A 135 27.45 2.25 8.13
N LEU A 136 27.27 1.09 7.47
CA LEU A 136 27.69 -0.21 7.99
C LEU A 136 29.22 -0.33 8.08
N ALA A 137 29.94 0.17 7.09
CA ALA A 137 31.40 0.17 7.11
C ALA A 137 31.96 1.04 8.25
N ASN A 138 31.38 2.20 8.50
CA ASN A 138 31.77 3.10 9.60
C ASN A 138 31.51 2.48 10.98
N GLN A 139 30.51 1.61 11.10
CA GLN A 139 30.19 0.87 12.33
C GLN A 139 31.05 -0.39 12.51
N GLY A 140 31.93 -0.71 11.56
CA GLY A 140 32.82 -1.88 11.65
C GLY A 140 32.14 -3.22 11.41
N LEU A 141 30.94 -3.23 10.80
CA LEU A 141 30.12 -4.43 10.55
C LEU A 141 30.49 -5.18 9.26
N THR A 142 31.65 -4.87 8.69
CA THR A 142 32.09 -5.41 7.41
C THR A 142 33.40 -6.15 7.55
N TYR A 143 33.50 -7.37 6.98
CA TYR A 143 34.74 -8.16 6.97
C TYR A 143 35.82 -7.58 6.05
N ALA A 144 35.43 -6.81 5.03
CA ALA A 144 36.33 -6.23 4.04
C ALA A 144 36.08 -4.73 3.92
N SER A 145 37.14 -3.95 4.10
CA SER A 145 37.13 -2.51 3.82
C SER A 145 37.89 -2.27 2.52
N GLY A 146 37.20 -1.83 1.48
CA GLY A 146 37.83 -1.52 0.21
C GLY A 146 36.82 -1.14 -0.89
N LEU A 147 37.30 -0.52 -1.95
CA LEU A 147 36.44 -0.08 -3.06
C LEU A 147 35.63 -1.23 -3.68
N SER A 148 36.23 -2.42 -3.75
CA SER A 148 35.54 -3.63 -4.26
C SER A 148 34.31 -4.02 -3.42
N PHE A 149 34.39 -3.91 -2.11
CA PHE A 149 33.26 -4.14 -1.21
C PHE A 149 32.12 -3.15 -1.47
N TYR A 150 32.44 -1.83 -1.51
CA TYR A 150 31.42 -0.80 -1.75
C TYR A 150 30.70 -1.01 -3.08
N VAL A 151 31.45 -1.26 -4.15
CA VAL A 151 30.86 -1.48 -5.48
C VAL A 151 29.97 -2.73 -5.47
N THR A 152 30.44 -3.83 -4.89
CA THR A 152 29.67 -5.09 -4.87
C THR A 152 28.40 -4.96 -4.02
N ALA A 153 28.52 -4.37 -2.82
CA ALA A 153 27.37 -4.21 -1.92
C ALA A 153 26.31 -3.26 -2.51
N VAL A 154 26.74 -2.10 -3.02
CA VAL A 154 25.81 -1.13 -3.65
C VAL A 154 25.16 -1.74 -4.90
N ALA A 155 25.92 -2.41 -5.76
CA ALA A 155 25.36 -3.07 -6.95
C ALA A 155 24.33 -4.16 -6.57
N SER A 156 24.61 -4.95 -5.53
CA SER A 156 23.69 -5.97 -5.03
C SER A 156 22.40 -5.36 -4.49
N LEU A 157 22.47 -4.32 -3.66
CA LEU A 157 21.32 -3.62 -3.09
C LEU A 157 20.46 -2.94 -4.16
N VAL A 158 21.08 -2.25 -5.11
CA VAL A 158 20.37 -1.59 -6.22
C VAL A 158 19.68 -2.63 -7.10
N THR A 159 20.36 -3.73 -7.44
CA THR A 159 19.80 -4.83 -8.20
C THR A 159 18.58 -5.44 -7.49
N GLY A 160 18.68 -5.63 -6.18
CA GLY A 160 17.58 -6.11 -5.34
C GLY A 160 16.38 -5.18 -5.34
N ALA A 161 16.59 -3.87 -5.20
CA ALA A 161 15.52 -2.87 -5.25
C ALA A 161 14.83 -2.82 -6.63
N VAL A 162 15.60 -2.87 -7.70
CA VAL A 162 15.07 -2.92 -9.08
C VAL A 162 14.30 -4.22 -9.33
N PHE A 163 14.80 -5.34 -8.81
CA PHE A 163 14.10 -6.62 -8.90
C PHE A 163 12.77 -6.59 -8.15
N MET A 164 12.72 -6.00 -6.95
CA MET A 164 11.49 -5.83 -6.17
C MET A 164 10.46 -4.97 -6.90
N MET A 165 10.90 -3.87 -7.50
CA MET A 165 10.05 -3.02 -8.33
C MET A 165 9.46 -3.82 -9.50
N TRP A 166 10.31 -4.53 -10.26
CA TRP A 166 9.87 -5.35 -11.39
C TRP A 166 8.91 -6.47 -10.96
N LEU A 167 9.20 -7.14 -9.84
CA LEU A 167 8.34 -8.20 -9.30
C LEU A 167 6.95 -7.66 -8.92
N GLY A 168 6.89 -6.49 -8.27
CA GLY A 168 5.63 -5.81 -7.92
C GLY A 168 4.81 -5.44 -9.16
N GLU A 169 5.46 -4.96 -10.22
CA GLU A 169 4.79 -4.68 -11.50
C GLU A 169 4.27 -5.96 -12.17
N GLN A 170 5.07 -7.05 -12.18
CA GLN A 170 4.62 -8.33 -12.74
C GLN A 170 3.42 -8.92 -11.97
N ILE A 171 3.40 -8.81 -10.64
CA ILE A 171 2.26 -9.24 -9.84
C ILE A 171 1.01 -8.41 -10.21
N THR A 172 1.15 -7.11 -10.41
CA THR A 172 0.04 -6.23 -10.78
C THR A 172 -0.49 -6.54 -12.20
N GLU A 173 0.39 -6.83 -13.17
CA GLU A 173 0.00 -7.08 -14.56
C GLU A 173 -0.56 -8.49 -14.76
N ARG A 174 0.06 -9.51 -14.19
CA ARG A 174 -0.25 -10.93 -14.44
C ARG A 174 -0.96 -11.64 -13.30
N GLY A 175 -0.95 -11.05 -12.11
CA GLY A 175 -1.58 -11.60 -10.91
C GLY A 175 -2.97 -11.06 -10.65
N VAL A 176 -3.30 -10.98 -9.36
CA VAL A 176 -4.51 -10.38 -8.80
C VAL A 176 -4.08 -9.39 -7.74
N GLY A 177 -4.62 -8.19 -7.75
CA GLY A 177 -4.30 -7.18 -6.75
C GLY A 177 -3.19 -6.21 -7.15
N ASN A 178 -2.89 -5.28 -6.25
CA ASN A 178 -1.74 -4.39 -6.39
C ASN A 178 -0.49 -5.12 -5.89
N GLY A 179 0.44 -5.43 -6.79
CA GLY A 179 1.64 -6.21 -6.48
C GLY A 179 2.53 -5.56 -5.44
N ILE A 180 2.64 -4.23 -5.44
CA ILE A 180 3.44 -3.47 -4.47
C ILE A 180 2.85 -3.65 -3.07
N SER A 181 1.54 -3.48 -2.93
CA SER A 181 0.84 -3.66 -1.65
C SER A 181 0.94 -5.10 -1.15
N LEU A 182 0.89 -6.09 -2.06
CA LEU A 182 1.05 -7.51 -1.72
C LEU A 182 2.48 -7.85 -1.26
N LEU A 183 3.50 -7.23 -1.82
CA LEU A 183 4.89 -7.41 -1.37
C LEU A 183 5.11 -6.80 0.02
N ILE A 184 4.57 -5.62 0.29
CA ILE A 184 4.60 -5.00 1.63
C ILE A 184 3.85 -5.89 2.64
N PHE A 185 2.66 -6.34 2.28
CA PHE A 185 1.86 -7.27 3.08
C PHE A 185 2.65 -8.54 3.41
N ALA A 186 3.28 -9.16 2.41
CA ALA A 186 4.09 -10.37 2.62
C ALA A 186 5.28 -10.13 3.56
N GLY A 187 5.92 -8.96 3.48
CA GLY A 187 6.97 -8.54 4.40
C GLY A 187 6.47 -8.47 5.85
N ILE A 188 5.35 -7.78 6.06
CA ILE A 188 4.76 -7.62 7.39
C ILE A 188 4.32 -8.97 7.97
N VAL A 189 3.60 -9.79 7.19
CA VAL A 189 3.12 -11.10 7.64
C VAL A 189 4.27 -12.05 7.96
N ALA A 190 5.38 -11.96 7.23
CA ALA A 190 6.55 -12.78 7.49
C ALA A 190 7.21 -12.51 8.85
N GLY A 191 7.08 -11.30 9.39
CA GLY A 191 7.54 -10.92 10.73
C GLY A 191 6.61 -11.36 11.88
N LEU A 192 5.32 -11.63 11.59
CA LEU A 192 4.32 -11.95 12.60
C LEU A 192 4.66 -13.14 13.51
N PRO A 193 5.12 -14.32 12.98
CA PRO A 193 5.43 -15.46 13.82
C PRO A 193 6.55 -15.16 14.81
N ALA A 194 7.58 -14.44 14.39
CA ALA A 194 8.69 -14.03 15.26
C ALA A 194 8.22 -13.06 16.35
N ALA A 195 7.41 -12.08 16.01
CA ALA A 195 6.85 -11.12 16.95
C ALA A 195 5.97 -11.79 18.02
N ILE A 196 5.12 -12.75 17.62
CA ILE A 196 4.30 -13.53 18.55
C ILE A 196 5.20 -14.38 19.46
N GLY A 197 6.22 -15.03 18.90
CA GLY A 197 7.18 -15.85 19.66
C GLY A 197 7.91 -15.04 20.72
N GLN A 198 8.42 -13.86 20.38
CA GLN A 198 9.09 -12.95 21.33
C GLN A 198 8.16 -12.45 22.42
N SER A 199 6.92 -12.08 22.08
CA SER A 199 5.92 -11.62 23.06
C SER A 199 5.55 -12.73 24.06
N LEU A 200 5.47 -13.99 23.59
CA LEU A 200 5.23 -15.15 24.45
C LEU A 200 6.42 -15.44 25.36
N GLU A 201 7.65 -15.30 24.85
CA GLU A 201 8.87 -15.53 25.65
C GLU A 201 9.02 -14.47 26.74
N GLN A 202 8.73 -13.19 26.46
CA GLN A 202 8.73 -12.12 27.46
C GLN A 202 7.63 -12.32 28.52
N ALA A 203 6.46 -12.83 28.11
CA ALA A 203 5.44 -13.22 29.08
C ALA A 203 5.87 -14.39 29.96
N ARG A 204 6.63 -15.35 29.41
CA ARG A 204 7.19 -16.48 30.14
C ARG A 204 8.29 -16.07 31.13
N GLN A 205 9.11 -15.08 30.75
CA GLN A 205 10.16 -14.51 31.60
C GLN A 205 9.60 -13.59 32.71
N GLY A 206 8.30 -13.28 32.66
CA GLY A 206 7.63 -12.43 33.66
C GLY A 206 7.81 -10.93 33.46
N GLU A 207 8.40 -10.51 32.34
CA GLU A 207 8.55 -9.10 31.97
C GLU A 207 7.19 -8.48 31.66
N ILE A 208 6.29 -9.26 31.05
CA ILE A 208 4.93 -8.85 30.71
C ILE A 208 3.92 -9.81 31.38
N SER A 209 2.92 -9.27 32.04
CA SER A 209 1.83 -10.08 32.56
C SER A 209 1.03 -10.74 31.44
N ILE A 210 0.71 -12.02 31.60
CA ILE A 210 -0.15 -12.77 30.64
C ILE A 210 -1.49 -12.05 30.41
N LEU A 211 -2.01 -11.35 31.45
CA LEU A 211 -3.23 -10.57 31.33
C LEU A 211 -3.08 -9.40 30.36
N ILE A 212 -1.93 -8.72 30.36
CA ILE A 212 -1.61 -7.63 29.42
C ILE A 212 -1.52 -8.18 28.01
N LEU A 213 -0.85 -9.32 27.81
CA LEU A 213 -0.74 -9.96 26.48
C LEU A 213 -2.12 -10.33 25.93
N LEU A 214 -3.00 -10.88 26.76
CA LEU A 214 -4.38 -11.19 26.37
C LEU A 214 -5.18 -9.92 26.05
N GLY A 215 -4.98 -8.85 26.84
CA GLY A 215 -5.58 -7.53 26.56
C GLY A 215 -5.17 -6.96 25.21
N ILE A 216 -3.88 -7.07 24.85
CA ILE A 216 -3.35 -6.64 23.54
C ILE A 216 -3.98 -7.45 22.41
N LEU A 217 -4.12 -8.76 22.54
CA LEU A 217 -4.74 -9.62 21.55
C LEU A 217 -6.22 -9.25 21.32
N VAL A 218 -6.97 -9.03 22.39
CA VAL A 218 -8.37 -8.56 22.31
C VAL A 218 -8.44 -7.19 21.63
N LEU A 219 -7.56 -6.27 22.02
CA LEU A 219 -7.51 -4.94 21.41
C LEU A 219 -7.18 -5.02 19.92
N ALA A 220 -6.20 -5.84 19.53
CA ALA A 220 -5.87 -6.07 18.11
C ALA A 220 -7.09 -6.59 17.32
N ALA A 221 -7.84 -7.54 17.88
CA ALA A 221 -9.06 -8.05 17.27
C ALA A 221 -10.14 -6.96 17.12
N VAL A 222 -10.31 -6.11 18.12
CA VAL A 222 -11.25 -4.96 18.08
C VAL A 222 -10.83 -3.95 17.01
N VAL A 223 -9.53 -3.62 16.93
CA VAL A 223 -9.01 -2.70 15.91
C VAL A 223 -9.21 -3.28 14.51
N ILE A 224 -8.90 -4.55 14.29
CA ILE A 224 -9.14 -5.22 13.00
C ILE A 224 -10.62 -5.15 12.63
N TYR A 225 -11.51 -5.46 13.56
CA TYR A 225 -12.95 -5.37 13.33
C TYR A 225 -13.40 -3.96 12.94
N LEU A 226 -12.90 -2.94 13.65
CA LEU A 226 -13.21 -1.54 13.39
C LEU A 226 -12.68 -1.09 12.02
N VAL A 227 -11.46 -1.50 11.66
CA VAL A 227 -10.87 -1.23 10.33
C VAL A 227 -11.73 -1.84 9.24
N VAL A 228 -12.08 -3.13 9.34
CA VAL A 228 -12.95 -3.81 8.36
C VAL A 228 -14.31 -3.13 8.26
N PHE A 229 -14.89 -2.72 9.38
CA PHE A 229 -16.20 -2.06 9.41
C PHE A 229 -16.18 -0.71 8.67
N ILE A 230 -15.17 0.12 8.92
CA ILE A 230 -15.04 1.45 8.30
C ILE A 230 -14.67 1.33 6.80
N GLU A 231 -13.73 0.46 6.45
CA GLU A 231 -13.31 0.25 5.06
C GLU A 231 -14.41 -0.31 4.15
N ARG A 232 -15.35 -1.09 4.70
CA ARG A 232 -16.56 -1.52 3.98
C ARG A 232 -17.63 -0.45 3.92
N GLY A 233 -17.51 0.61 4.71
CA GLY A 233 -18.46 1.71 4.76
C GLY A 233 -18.54 2.47 3.42
N GLN A 234 -19.75 2.68 2.92
CA GLN A 234 -19.99 3.42 1.68
C GLN A 234 -21.10 4.45 1.88
N ARG A 235 -20.86 5.68 1.46
CA ARG A 235 -21.91 6.68 1.29
C ARG A 235 -22.55 6.51 -0.09
N ARG A 236 -23.81 6.13 -0.14
CA ARG A 236 -24.57 5.94 -1.38
C ARG A 236 -25.32 7.22 -1.71
N ILE A 237 -24.94 7.90 -2.80
CA ILE A 237 -25.66 9.04 -3.34
C ILE A 237 -26.67 8.51 -4.33
N THR A 238 -27.97 8.78 -4.12
CA THR A 238 -29.03 8.37 -5.04
C THR A 238 -28.92 9.15 -6.33
N VAL A 239 -28.94 8.47 -7.46
CA VAL A 239 -28.89 9.02 -8.81
C VAL A 239 -30.08 8.47 -9.60
N ASN A 240 -30.89 9.35 -10.15
CA ASN A 240 -32.04 8.98 -10.96
C ASN A 240 -31.72 9.18 -12.44
N TYR A 241 -32.06 8.17 -13.25
CA TYR A 241 -31.98 8.28 -14.70
C TYR A 241 -33.30 8.82 -15.24
N ALA A 242 -33.25 9.77 -16.21
CA ALA A 242 -34.41 10.24 -16.89
C ALA A 242 -35.11 9.10 -17.64
N LYS A 243 -36.44 9.13 -17.66
CA LYS A 243 -37.25 8.18 -18.45
C LYS A 243 -36.81 8.26 -19.90
N ARG A 244 -36.39 7.14 -20.49
CA ARG A 244 -36.06 7.05 -21.92
C ARG A 244 -37.17 6.31 -22.64
N GLN A 245 -37.67 6.90 -23.72
CA GLN A 245 -38.56 6.22 -24.64
C GLN A 245 -37.73 5.47 -25.67
N GLN A 246 -37.84 4.13 -25.68
CA GLN A 246 -37.21 3.29 -26.67
C GLN A 246 -38.29 2.65 -27.52
N GLY A 247 -38.58 3.27 -28.67
CA GLY A 247 -39.69 2.91 -29.53
C GLY A 247 -41.04 3.18 -28.84
N ARG A 248 -41.93 2.17 -28.81
CA ARG A 248 -43.27 2.23 -28.20
C ARG A 248 -43.29 1.95 -26.68
N ARG A 249 -42.15 1.55 -26.08
CA ARG A 249 -42.06 1.22 -24.65
C ARG A 249 -41.39 2.35 -23.87
N MET A 250 -42.08 2.84 -22.84
CA MET A 250 -41.47 3.72 -21.84
C MET A 250 -40.71 2.83 -20.83
N MET A 251 -39.39 2.99 -20.77
CA MET A 251 -38.59 2.42 -19.67
C MET A 251 -38.83 3.26 -18.42
N GLN A 252 -39.17 2.60 -17.31
CA GLN A 252 -39.34 3.26 -16.02
C GLN A 252 -37.98 3.88 -15.58
N ALA A 253 -38.09 5.02 -14.88
CA ALA A 253 -36.89 5.64 -14.25
C ALA A 253 -36.23 4.64 -13.31
N GLN A 254 -35.00 4.27 -13.62
CA GLN A 254 -34.21 3.42 -12.71
C GLN A 254 -33.47 4.34 -11.74
N ALA A 255 -33.68 4.13 -10.44
CA ALA A 255 -32.87 4.72 -9.41
C ALA A 255 -31.62 3.86 -9.26
N SER A 256 -30.46 4.48 -9.37
CA SER A 256 -29.15 3.88 -9.10
C SER A 256 -28.48 4.64 -7.97
N HIS A 257 -27.37 4.11 -7.48
CA HIS A 257 -26.61 4.75 -6.42
C HIS A 257 -25.16 4.92 -6.86
N LEU A 258 -24.59 6.10 -6.61
CA LEU A 258 -23.16 6.34 -6.73
C LEU A 258 -22.51 5.97 -5.38
N PRO A 259 -21.76 4.87 -5.29
CA PRO A 259 -21.12 4.49 -4.04
C PRO A 259 -19.81 5.28 -3.87
N LEU A 260 -19.69 6.04 -2.78
CA LEU A 260 -18.45 6.67 -2.35
C LEU A 260 -17.95 5.94 -1.10
N LYS A 261 -16.74 5.39 -1.15
CA LYS A 261 -16.12 4.78 0.04
C LYS A 261 -15.89 5.83 1.13
N VAL A 262 -16.04 5.48 2.38
CA VAL A 262 -15.73 6.37 3.52
C VAL A 262 -14.25 6.73 3.51
N ASN A 263 -13.38 5.75 3.26
CA ASN A 263 -11.97 5.97 3.02
C ASN A 263 -11.67 5.81 1.53
N MET A 264 -11.66 6.92 0.78
CA MET A 264 -11.34 6.92 -0.65
C MET A 264 -9.84 6.74 -0.92
N ALA A 265 -9.00 7.20 0.01
CA ALA A 265 -7.55 7.16 -0.13
C ALA A 265 -6.95 5.78 0.21
N GLY A 266 -7.70 4.91 0.91
CA GLY A 266 -7.23 3.60 1.32
C GLY A 266 -6.05 3.68 2.30
N VAL A 267 -5.11 2.76 2.16
CA VAL A 267 -3.91 2.66 3.01
C VAL A 267 -2.74 3.54 2.52
N ILE A 268 -2.80 4.06 1.30
CA ILE A 268 -1.69 4.76 0.63
C ILE A 268 -1.19 5.96 1.43
N PRO A 269 -2.03 6.82 2.04
CA PRO A 269 -1.55 7.93 2.85
C PRO A 269 -0.69 7.51 4.04
N ALA A 270 -1.03 6.41 4.70
CA ALA A 270 -0.26 5.89 5.82
C ALA A 270 1.12 5.36 5.38
N ILE A 271 1.18 4.68 4.22
CA ILE A 271 2.44 4.21 3.62
C ILE A 271 3.31 5.42 3.23
N PHE A 272 2.72 6.46 2.64
CA PHE A 272 3.45 7.65 2.23
C PHE A 272 3.99 8.43 3.43
N ALA A 273 3.17 8.63 4.46
CA ALA A 273 3.59 9.29 5.69
C ALA A 273 4.76 8.56 6.36
N SER A 274 4.69 7.24 6.49
CA SER A 274 5.77 6.43 7.05
C SER A 274 7.04 6.48 6.20
N SER A 275 6.94 6.38 4.87
CA SER A 275 8.08 6.40 3.97
C SER A 275 8.81 7.74 3.98
N ILE A 276 8.08 8.86 4.04
CA ILE A 276 8.68 10.21 4.12
C ILE A 276 9.41 10.42 5.46
N LEU A 277 8.87 9.90 6.57
CA LEU A 277 9.54 10.00 7.86
C LEU A 277 10.75 9.07 7.98
N LEU A 278 10.68 7.89 7.37
CA LEU A 278 11.80 6.94 7.35
C LEU A 278 13.00 7.46 6.57
N PHE A 279 12.81 8.22 5.50
CA PHE A 279 13.89 8.66 4.64
C PHE A 279 14.90 9.60 5.34
N PRO A 280 14.52 10.75 5.96
CA PRO A 280 15.45 11.60 6.68
C PRO A 280 16.12 10.89 7.86
N ALA A 281 15.37 10.07 8.56
CA ALA A 281 15.88 9.32 9.69
C ALA A 281 16.94 8.27 9.29
N SER A 282 16.73 7.59 8.15
CA SER A 282 17.73 6.68 7.59
C SER A 282 18.99 7.43 7.16
N VAL A 283 18.85 8.58 6.49
CA VAL A 283 19.98 9.42 6.09
C VAL A 283 20.79 9.89 7.32
N ALA A 284 20.11 10.35 8.36
CA ALA A 284 20.76 10.76 9.59
C ALA A 284 21.55 9.63 10.27
N GLN A 285 21.01 8.42 10.23
CA GLN A 285 21.68 7.25 10.81
C GLN A 285 22.90 6.80 9.99
N TRP A 286 22.85 6.90 8.66
CA TRP A 286 23.96 6.49 7.80
C TRP A 286 25.12 7.51 7.77
N PHE A 287 24.80 8.78 7.83
CA PHE A 287 25.80 9.87 7.71
C PHE A 287 26.08 10.59 9.02
N GLY A 288 25.32 10.34 10.09
CA GLY A 288 25.43 11.03 11.38
C GLY A 288 26.62 10.59 12.25
N SER A 289 27.46 9.63 11.82
CA SER A 289 28.59 9.12 12.60
C SER A 289 29.88 9.98 12.54
N GLY A 290 29.82 11.18 11.95
CA GLY A 290 30.98 12.11 11.86
C GLY A 290 30.85 13.30 12.80
N ASP A 291 31.96 13.80 13.33
CA ASP A 291 32.06 14.93 14.30
C ASP A 291 31.36 16.25 13.86
N SER A 292 30.93 16.37 12.61
CA SER A 292 30.26 17.55 12.06
C SER A 292 28.74 17.39 11.85
N ALA A 293 28.16 16.28 12.28
CA ALA A 293 26.78 15.91 11.95
C ALA A 293 25.87 15.70 13.18
N ASP A 294 26.22 16.27 14.34
CA ASP A 294 25.43 16.15 15.59
C ASP A 294 23.98 16.59 15.41
N TRP A 295 23.74 17.65 14.62
CA TRP A 295 22.38 18.11 14.32
C TRP A 295 21.53 17.08 13.55
N LEU A 296 22.17 16.21 12.74
CA LEU A 296 21.47 15.12 12.05
C LEU A 296 21.05 14.01 13.02
N GLN A 297 21.92 13.72 14.01
CA GLN A 297 21.58 12.75 15.07
C GLN A 297 20.47 13.29 15.95
N ASP A 298 20.53 14.56 16.36
CA ASP A 298 19.47 15.21 17.13
C ASP A 298 18.13 15.19 16.38
N LEU A 299 18.17 15.43 15.06
CA LEU A 299 16.99 15.34 14.20
C LEU A 299 16.45 13.90 14.14
N ALA A 300 17.34 12.90 13.99
CA ALA A 300 16.92 11.49 13.96
C ALA A 300 16.27 11.06 15.28
N VAL A 301 16.83 11.49 16.40
CA VAL A 301 16.24 11.23 17.74
C VAL A 301 14.90 11.93 17.88
N ALA A 302 14.78 13.19 17.47
CA ALA A 302 13.55 13.97 17.56
C ALA A 302 12.43 13.40 16.67
N ILE A 303 12.77 12.81 15.51
CA ILE A 303 11.83 12.17 14.59
C ILE A 303 11.64 10.67 14.97
N GLY A 304 12.34 10.17 15.97
CA GLY A 304 12.26 8.78 16.42
C GLY A 304 10.85 8.34 16.82
N PRO A 305 10.54 7.02 16.74
CA PRO A 305 9.25 6.50 17.17
C PRO A 305 8.96 6.83 18.64
N GLY A 306 7.73 7.21 18.94
CA GLY A 306 7.31 7.59 20.30
C GLY A 306 7.61 9.04 20.70
N GLN A 307 8.36 9.81 19.91
CA GLN A 307 8.59 11.22 20.17
C GLN A 307 7.39 12.08 19.78
N PRO A 308 7.06 13.14 20.52
CA PRO A 308 5.92 14.01 20.22
C PRO A 308 5.97 14.63 18.84
N LEU A 309 7.19 14.99 18.36
CA LEU A 309 7.39 15.54 17.04
C LEU A 309 7.07 14.52 15.94
N ASN A 310 7.45 13.26 16.12
CA ASN A 310 7.10 12.18 15.20
C ASN A 310 5.59 12.02 15.10
N ILE A 311 4.89 11.98 16.23
CA ILE A 311 3.42 11.83 16.28
C ILE A 311 2.74 12.99 15.54
N LEU A 312 3.19 14.21 15.75
CA LEU A 312 2.64 15.41 15.11
C LEU A 312 2.89 15.40 13.60
N LEU A 313 4.14 15.16 13.17
CA LEU A 313 4.49 15.11 11.76
C LEU A 313 3.78 13.96 11.04
N PHE A 314 3.75 12.78 11.66
CA PHE A 314 3.10 11.61 11.10
C PHE A 314 1.60 11.84 10.87
N THR A 315 0.92 12.40 11.89
CA THR A 315 -0.51 12.76 11.79
C THR A 315 -0.73 13.83 10.72
N GLY A 316 0.10 14.86 10.68
CA GLY A 316 0.04 15.92 9.69
C GLY A 316 0.21 15.38 8.26
N PHE A 317 1.19 14.49 8.04
CA PHE A 317 1.40 13.85 6.74
C PHE A 317 0.25 12.93 6.36
N ILE A 318 -0.32 12.15 7.28
CA ILE A 318 -1.51 11.33 7.00
C ILE A 318 -2.65 12.21 6.50
N VAL A 319 -2.97 13.29 7.22
CA VAL A 319 -4.04 14.21 6.84
C VAL A 319 -3.75 14.83 5.46
N PHE A 320 -2.54 15.36 5.27
CA PHE A 320 -2.13 15.95 4.00
C PHE A 320 -2.27 14.97 2.84
N PHE A 321 -1.74 13.75 2.97
CA PHE A 321 -1.80 12.75 1.90
C PHE A 321 -3.21 12.20 1.68
N CYS A 322 -4.06 12.13 2.69
CA CYS A 322 -5.47 11.77 2.50
C CYS A 322 -6.18 12.77 1.58
N PHE A 323 -6.03 14.06 1.84
CA PHE A 323 -6.62 15.09 0.98
C PHE A 323 -5.99 15.11 -0.41
N PHE A 324 -4.67 15.08 -0.47
CA PHE A 324 -3.93 15.09 -1.73
C PHE A 324 -4.30 13.91 -2.63
N TYR A 325 -4.30 12.70 -2.07
CA TYR A 325 -4.58 11.49 -2.84
C TYR A 325 -6.04 11.41 -3.28
N THR A 326 -6.98 11.82 -2.42
CA THR A 326 -8.40 11.89 -2.78
C THR A 326 -8.63 12.87 -3.93
N ALA A 327 -8.02 14.06 -3.90
CA ALA A 327 -8.09 15.04 -4.97
C ALA A 327 -7.46 14.55 -6.28
N LEU A 328 -6.37 13.76 -6.19
CA LEU A 328 -5.68 13.22 -7.35
C LEU A 328 -6.45 12.08 -8.04
N MET A 329 -7.14 11.24 -7.25
CA MET A 329 -7.83 10.04 -7.74
C MET A 329 -9.26 10.29 -8.18
N PHE A 330 -9.92 11.29 -7.62
CA PHE A 330 -11.32 11.56 -7.88
C PHE A 330 -11.53 12.99 -8.34
N ASN A 331 -11.97 13.15 -9.59
CA ASN A 331 -12.33 14.44 -10.15
C ASN A 331 -13.87 14.62 -10.14
N PRO A 332 -14.41 15.44 -9.22
CA PRO A 332 -15.86 15.63 -9.10
C PRO A 332 -16.50 16.19 -10.37
N GLN A 333 -15.77 17.02 -11.13
CA GLN A 333 -16.25 17.60 -12.38
C GLN A 333 -16.47 16.55 -13.46
N GLU A 334 -15.49 15.67 -13.69
CA GLU A 334 -15.60 14.59 -14.68
C GLU A 334 -16.76 13.64 -14.36
N VAL A 335 -16.96 13.33 -13.07
CA VAL A 335 -18.09 12.50 -12.64
C VAL A 335 -19.42 13.20 -12.87
N ALA A 336 -19.54 14.49 -12.55
CA ALA A 336 -20.75 15.27 -12.79
C ALA A 336 -21.06 15.40 -14.29
N ASP A 337 -20.04 15.60 -15.14
CA ASP A 337 -20.20 15.66 -16.60
C ASP A 337 -20.60 14.30 -17.19
N ASN A 338 -20.03 13.19 -16.69
CA ASN A 338 -20.42 11.85 -17.09
C ASN A 338 -21.87 11.52 -16.69
N LEU A 339 -22.30 11.92 -15.49
CA LEU A 339 -23.69 11.82 -15.06
C LEU A 339 -24.62 12.64 -15.98
N LYS A 340 -24.24 13.88 -16.31
CA LYS A 340 -25.00 14.74 -17.21
C LYS A 340 -25.12 14.12 -18.61
N ARG A 341 -24.03 13.59 -19.18
CA ARG A 341 -24.02 12.93 -20.51
C ARG A 341 -24.87 11.67 -20.53
N SER A 342 -24.89 10.90 -19.44
CA SER A 342 -25.73 9.71 -19.32
C SER A 342 -27.22 10.01 -19.03
N GLY A 343 -27.59 11.30 -18.85
CA GLY A 343 -28.94 11.72 -18.50
C GLY A 343 -29.34 11.37 -17.06
N ALA A 344 -28.34 11.18 -16.20
CA ALA A 344 -28.50 10.91 -14.80
C ALA A 344 -28.41 12.21 -13.99
N PHE A 345 -29.20 12.32 -12.93
CA PHE A 345 -29.19 13.49 -12.05
C PHE A 345 -29.39 13.10 -10.59
N VAL A 346 -28.84 13.91 -9.69
CA VAL A 346 -29.06 13.78 -8.26
C VAL A 346 -30.36 14.49 -7.91
N PRO A 347 -31.33 13.86 -7.22
CA PRO A 347 -32.59 14.48 -6.86
C PRO A 347 -32.36 15.78 -6.08
N GLY A 348 -33.02 16.85 -6.52
CA GLY A 348 -32.94 18.17 -5.88
C GLY A 348 -31.74 19.04 -6.29
N ILE A 349 -30.84 18.56 -7.14
CA ILE A 349 -29.61 19.27 -7.56
C ILE A 349 -29.58 19.40 -9.09
N ARG A 350 -29.25 20.58 -9.60
CA ARG A 350 -29.14 20.81 -11.05
C ARG A 350 -27.91 20.03 -11.61
N PRO A 351 -28.08 19.31 -12.74
CA PRO A 351 -26.96 18.62 -13.40
C PRO A 351 -25.87 19.60 -13.85
N GLY A 352 -24.60 19.19 -13.67
CA GLY A 352 -23.44 19.99 -14.05
C GLY A 352 -22.67 20.51 -12.82
N GLN A 353 -22.26 21.80 -12.84
CA GLN A 353 -21.38 22.37 -11.80
C GLN A 353 -21.93 22.24 -10.37
N GLN A 354 -23.25 22.36 -10.18
CA GLN A 354 -23.85 22.22 -8.84
C GLN A 354 -23.74 20.77 -8.32
N THR A 355 -23.86 19.79 -9.21
CA THR A 355 -23.65 18.38 -8.86
C THR A 355 -22.19 18.13 -8.51
N ALA A 356 -21.23 18.72 -9.25
CA ALA A 356 -19.80 18.64 -8.94
C ALA A 356 -19.50 19.22 -7.55
N ASN A 357 -20.00 20.42 -7.24
CA ASN A 357 -19.81 21.06 -5.93
C ASN A 357 -20.42 20.25 -4.78
N TYR A 358 -21.58 19.64 -5.02
CA TYR A 358 -22.19 18.76 -4.01
C TYR A 358 -21.34 17.50 -3.74
N ILE A 359 -20.88 16.83 -4.81
CA ILE A 359 -20.02 15.65 -4.69
C ILE A 359 -18.71 16.03 -4.00
N ASP A 360 -18.09 17.15 -4.35
CA ASP A 360 -16.87 17.66 -3.73
C ASP A 360 -17.06 17.92 -2.24
N GLY A 361 -18.16 18.57 -1.84
CA GLY A 361 -18.48 18.77 -0.42
C GLY A 361 -18.71 17.49 0.37
N VAL A 362 -19.28 16.45 -0.28
CA VAL A 362 -19.43 15.13 0.35
C VAL A 362 -18.06 14.46 0.49
N LEU A 363 -17.23 14.48 -0.57
CA LEU A 363 -15.89 13.92 -0.56
C LEU A 363 -14.99 14.54 0.51
N THR A 364 -15.00 15.87 0.62
CA THR A 364 -14.23 16.59 1.64
C THR A 364 -14.59 16.12 3.04
N ARG A 365 -15.88 15.99 3.36
CA ARG A 365 -16.34 15.49 4.65
C ARG A 365 -15.93 14.04 4.91
N LEU A 366 -16.04 13.18 3.88
CA LEU A 366 -15.59 11.79 3.98
C LEU A 366 -14.08 11.69 4.18
N THR A 367 -13.30 12.55 3.49
CA THR A 367 -11.83 12.59 3.64
C THR A 367 -11.41 13.06 5.04
N VAL A 368 -12.09 14.05 5.62
CA VAL A 368 -11.83 14.46 7.03
C VAL A 368 -12.05 13.29 7.98
N PHE A 369 -13.18 12.60 7.84
CA PHE A 369 -13.49 11.44 8.69
C PHE A 369 -12.49 10.29 8.45
N GLY A 370 -12.17 10.01 7.18
CA GLY A 370 -11.19 8.98 6.79
C GLY A 370 -9.79 9.27 7.32
N SER A 371 -9.32 10.52 7.23
CA SER A 371 -8.00 10.91 7.74
C SER A 371 -7.90 10.81 9.26
N ALA A 372 -8.94 11.24 9.99
CA ALA A 372 -9.02 11.10 11.43
C ALA A 372 -9.01 9.62 11.86
N TYR A 373 -9.74 8.78 11.16
CA TYR A 373 -9.78 7.34 11.37
C TYR A 373 -8.40 6.69 11.16
N ILE A 374 -7.74 6.96 10.00
CA ILE A 374 -6.41 6.41 9.71
C ILE A 374 -5.40 6.86 10.76
N ALA A 375 -5.40 8.17 11.12
CA ALA A 375 -4.52 8.70 12.15
C ALA A 375 -4.72 7.98 13.49
N LEU A 376 -5.97 7.79 13.92
CA LEU A 376 -6.30 7.11 15.16
C LEU A 376 -5.80 5.66 15.16
N VAL A 377 -6.08 4.90 14.09
CA VAL A 377 -5.65 3.50 13.97
C VAL A 377 -4.13 3.38 13.95
N CYS A 378 -3.43 4.30 13.27
CA CYS A 378 -1.97 4.29 13.20
C CYS A 378 -1.28 4.70 14.52
N LEU A 379 -1.86 5.65 15.26
CA LEU A 379 -1.30 6.14 16.51
C LEU A 379 -1.59 5.23 17.70
N LEU A 380 -2.71 4.51 17.70
CA LEU A 380 -3.15 3.69 18.82
C LEU A 380 -2.05 2.71 19.31
N PRO A 381 -1.38 1.92 18.46
CA PRO A 381 -0.29 1.07 18.91
C PRO A 381 0.95 1.82 19.41
N GLN A 382 1.25 3.00 18.86
CA GLN A 382 2.35 3.82 19.39
C GLN A 382 2.10 4.25 20.84
N PHE A 383 0.87 4.63 21.17
CA PHE A 383 0.49 4.93 22.55
C PHE A 383 0.60 3.70 23.46
N LEU A 384 0.26 2.51 22.95
CA LEU A 384 0.38 1.27 23.73
C LEU A 384 1.84 0.91 24.03
N VAL A 385 2.73 1.05 23.05
CA VAL A 385 4.17 0.83 23.24
C VAL A 385 4.71 1.77 24.31
N VAL A 386 4.36 3.06 24.27
CA VAL A 386 4.83 4.06 25.23
C VAL A 386 4.25 3.82 26.65
N MET A 387 2.99 3.41 26.76
CA MET A 387 2.35 3.21 28.07
C MET A 387 2.69 1.88 28.75
N PHE A 388 2.82 0.80 27.97
CA PHE A 388 2.96 -0.56 28.52
C PHE A 388 4.35 -1.16 28.28
N ASN A 389 5.25 -0.44 27.62
CA ASN A 389 6.61 -0.89 27.26
C ASN A 389 6.64 -2.28 26.57
N VAL A 390 5.58 -2.58 25.83
CA VAL A 390 5.44 -3.86 25.13
C VAL A 390 6.15 -3.72 23.78
N PRO A 391 7.02 -4.64 23.39
CA PRO A 391 7.62 -4.68 22.07
C PRO A 391 6.56 -5.11 21.04
N PHE A 392 5.64 -4.20 20.74
CA PHE A 392 4.57 -4.46 19.80
C PHE A 392 5.08 -4.18 18.38
N TYR A 393 5.59 -5.22 17.73
CA TYR A 393 6.08 -5.18 16.35
C TYR A 393 5.00 -4.84 15.30
N LEU A 394 3.74 -5.01 15.63
CA LEU A 394 2.60 -4.64 14.79
C LEU A 394 2.25 -3.16 15.01
N GLY A 395 3.03 -2.26 14.41
CA GLY A 395 2.65 -0.85 14.32
C GLY A 395 1.25 -0.70 13.69
N GLY A 396 0.53 0.36 14.05
CA GLY A 396 -0.82 0.62 13.52
C GLY A 396 -0.87 0.66 12.00
N THR A 397 0.18 1.17 11.37
CA THR A 397 0.34 1.14 9.90
C THR A 397 0.39 -0.28 9.37
N SER A 398 1.13 -1.18 10.02
CA SER A 398 1.25 -2.59 9.60
C SER A 398 -0.09 -3.32 9.70
N MET A 399 -0.84 -3.15 10.80
CA MET A 399 -2.18 -3.73 10.94
C MET A 399 -3.15 -3.21 9.89
N LEU A 400 -3.15 -1.89 9.65
CA LEU A 400 -4.00 -1.27 8.65
C LEU A 400 -3.66 -1.78 7.25
N ILE A 401 -2.37 -1.88 6.89
CA ILE A 401 -1.91 -2.41 5.60
C ILE A 401 -2.37 -3.86 5.42
N VAL A 402 -2.15 -4.72 6.43
CA VAL A 402 -2.54 -6.13 6.37
C VAL A 402 -4.03 -6.28 6.10
N VAL A 403 -4.88 -5.58 6.85
CA VAL A 403 -6.34 -5.68 6.72
C VAL A 403 -6.82 -5.14 5.37
N VAL A 404 -6.39 -3.94 4.98
CA VAL A 404 -6.87 -3.29 3.75
C VAL A 404 -6.40 -4.04 2.50
N VAL A 405 -5.14 -4.50 2.47
CA VAL A 405 -4.61 -5.26 1.33
C VAL A 405 -5.34 -6.59 1.16
N VAL A 406 -5.63 -7.31 2.26
CA VAL A 406 -6.43 -8.55 2.20
C VAL A 406 -7.85 -8.27 1.70
N MET A 407 -8.47 -7.18 2.17
CA MET A 407 -9.82 -6.80 1.71
C MET A 407 -9.83 -6.45 0.22
N ASP A 408 -8.89 -5.66 -0.26
CA ASP A 408 -8.78 -5.29 -1.68
C ASP A 408 -8.48 -6.51 -2.54
N PHE A 409 -7.62 -7.41 -2.08
CA PHE A 409 -7.34 -8.68 -2.76
C PHE A 409 -8.59 -9.55 -2.87
N MET A 410 -9.33 -9.73 -1.77
CA MET A 410 -10.58 -10.49 -1.76
C MET A 410 -11.65 -9.86 -2.66
N ALA A 411 -11.77 -8.54 -2.68
CA ALA A 411 -12.70 -7.83 -3.54
C ALA A 411 -12.39 -8.06 -5.03
N GLN A 412 -11.11 -8.04 -5.41
CA GLN A 412 -10.68 -8.30 -6.78
C GLN A 412 -10.91 -9.77 -7.19
N VAL A 413 -10.62 -10.73 -6.30
CA VAL A 413 -10.94 -12.15 -6.53
C VAL A 413 -12.44 -12.34 -6.74
N GLN A 414 -13.29 -11.72 -5.91
CA GLN A 414 -14.73 -11.78 -6.07
C GLN A 414 -15.21 -11.15 -7.38
N CYS A 415 -14.62 -10.02 -7.79
CA CYS A 415 -14.93 -9.36 -9.05
C CYS A 415 -14.62 -10.27 -10.26
N HIS A 416 -13.47 -10.94 -10.25
CA HIS A 416 -13.11 -11.92 -11.28
C HIS A 416 -14.07 -13.12 -11.31
N LEU A 417 -14.44 -13.66 -10.14
CA LEU A 417 -15.40 -14.75 -10.06
C LEU A 417 -16.77 -14.38 -10.64
N MET A 418 -17.28 -13.20 -10.28
CA MET A 418 -18.57 -12.72 -10.79
C MET A 418 -18.54 -12.47 -12.30
N SER A 419 -17.49 -11.87 -12.84
CA SER A 419 -17.35 -11.64 -14.28
C SER A 419 -17.48 -12.95 -15.08
N HIS A 420 -16.82 -14.00 -14.63
CA HIS A 420 -16.89 -15.32 -15.28
C HIS A 420 -18.26 -16.01 -15.13
N GLN A 421 -18.97 -15.80 -14.01
CA GLN A 421 -20.33 -16.30 -13.87
C GLN A 421 -21.29 -15.64 -14.87
N TYR A 422 -21.17 -14.33 -15.07
CA TYR A 422 -21.96 -13.60 -16.06
C TYR A 422 -21.67 -14.06 -17.51
N GLU A 423 -20.42 -14.29 -17.88
CA GLU A 423 -20.07 -14.85 -19.19
C GLU A 423 -20.69 -16.24 -19.39
N GLY A 424 -20.68 -17.08 -18.38
CA GLY A 424 -21.28 -18.39 -18.41
C GLY A 424 -22.80 -18.34 -18.64
N VAL A 425 -23.48 -17.40 -17.98
CA VAL A 425 -24.93 -17.17 -18.16
C VAL A 425 -25.25 -16.63 -19.55
N MET A 426 -24.46 -15.67 -20.07
CA MET A 426 -24.63 -15.09 -21.40
C MET A 426 -24.42 -16.14 -22.51
N LYS A 427 -23.43 -17.02 -22.38
CA LYS A 427 -23.21 -18.13 -23.31
C LYS A 427 -24.36 -19.14 -23.28
N LYS A 428 -24.91 -19.47 -22.09
CA LYS A 428 -26.09 -20.38 -21.95
C LYS A 428 -27.36 -19.75 -22.48
N ALA A 429 -27.54 -18.44 -22.37
CA ALA A 429 -28.72 -17.74 -22.88
C ALA A 429 -28.71 -17.51 -24.39
N ASN A 430 -27.70 -18.00 -25.13
CA ASN A 430 -27.52 -17.83 -26.58
C ASN A 430 -27.52 -16.37 -27.05
N LEU A 431 -27.28 -15.42 -26.17
CA LEU A 431 -27.23 -13.97 -26.43
C LEU A 431 -25.91 -13.55 -27.09
N GLY A 432 -24.93 -14.45 -27.16
CA GLY A 432 -23.64 -14.21 -27.82
C GLY A 432 -23.73 -14.16 -29.37
N SER A 433 -24.83 -14.61 -29.96
CA SER A 433 -25.08 -14.55 -31.42
C SER A 433 -25.65 -13.19 -31.88
N LEU A 434 -25.96 -12.29 -30.96
CA LEU A 434 -26.47 -10.92 -31.24
C LEU A 434 -25.38 -9.86 -31.21
N SER A 435 -24.11 -10.22 -31.43
CA SER A 435 -23.05 -9.24 -31.66
C SER A 435 -23.35 -8.46 -32.96
N PRO A 436 -23.33 -7.11 -32.95
CA PRO A 436 -23.69 -6.30 -34.13
C PRO A 436 -22.69 -6.41 -35.31
N ALA A 437 -21.62 -7.18 -35.19
CA ALA A 437 -20.59 -7.37 -36.22
C ALA A 437 -21.00 -8.27 -37.42
N GLY A 438 -22.22 -8.82 -37.41
CA GLY A 438 -22.72 -9.77 -38.42
C GLY A 438 -23.72 -9.23 -39.45
N ARG A 439 -24.00 -7.93 -39.50
CA ARG A 439 -24.87 -7.33 -40.54
C ARG A 439 -24.20 -6.20 -41.27
N VAL A 440 -23.18 -6.53 -42.08
CA VAL A 440 -22.85 -5.79 -43.27
C VAL A 440 -22.77 -6.83 -44.42
N ARG A 441 -23.89 -7.02 -45.07
CA ARG A 441 -24.04 -7.43 -46.44
C ARG A 441 -25.16 -6.62 -47.07
#